data_66c2151708067987f1ece97fed5c4f71
#
_entry.id   66c2151708067987f1ece97fed5c4f71
#
_cell.length_a   1.000
_cell.length_b   1.000
_cell.length_c   1.000
_cell.angle_alpha   90.00
_cell.angle_beta   90.00
_cell.angle_gamma   90.00
#
_symmetry.space_group_name_H-M   'P 1'
#
loop_
_entity.id
_entity.type
_entity.pdbx_description
1 polymer ?
#
loop_
_entity_poly.entity_id
_entity_poly.type
_entity_poly.pdbx_seq_one_letter_code
_entity_poly.pdbx_strand_id
1 'polypeptide(L)'
;MQTLKRGLMATFLLFSPLVNAGDLQDALTNFFAQKLAGFSDDVNVTIRTPPNLYPTCEQPSFSVTGTTKLWGNVNVLARCANEKRYLQVAVKATGNYVVAAVPIVRGSALQANSVTLKRGRLDQLPPRTMLDINQAQDAVSLRDVAPGQPIQLSMLRQAWRVKAGQQVMVVANGDGFSINSEGKALNNAAVAQNARVRMSSGQVVSGTVDSDGNILINL
;
A
#
# COMPACT_ATOMS: atom_id res chain seq x y z
N MET A 1 -10.37 -36.64 -76.85
CA MET A 1 -10.05 -36.97 -75.44
C MET A 1 -9.87 -35.65 -74.72
N GLN A 2 -10.93 -35.17 -74.01
CA GLN A 2 -10.91 -33.88 -73.26
C GLN A 2 -10.71 -34.23 -71.78
N THR A 3 -9.62 -33.73 -71.18
CA THR A 3 -9.34 -33.88 -69.79
C THR A 3 -9.88 -32.66 -69.04
N LEU A 4 -10.94 -32.92 -68.26
CA LEU A 4 -11.61 -31.94 -67.42
C LEU A 4 -10.77 -31.69 -66.11
N LYS A 5 -10.12 -30.51 -65.98
CA LYS A 5 -9.44 -30.10 -64.74
C LYS A 5 -10.47 -29.58 -63.76
N ARG A 6 -10.77 -30.34 -62.68
CA ARG A 6 -11.54 -29.90 -61.53
C ARG A 6 -10.63 -29.03 -60.63
N GLY A 7 -10.90 -27.73 -60.59
CA GLY A 7 -10.29 -26.83 -59.63
C GLY A 7 -10.92 -26.99 -58.26
N LEU A 8 -10.11 -27.36 -57.26
CA LEU A 8 -10.49 -27.46 -55.87
C LEU A 8 -10.38 -26.07 -55.22
N MET A 9 -11.50 -25.40 -54.99
CA MET A 9 -11.57 -24.10 -54.36
C MET A 9 -11.50 -24.30 -52.85
N ALA A 10 -10.31 -24.10 -52.25
CA ALA A 10 -10.11 -24.15 -50.81
C ALA A 10 -10.67 -22.89 -50.16
N THR A 11 -11.82 -23.01 -49.49
CA THR A 11 -12.41 -21.93 -48.69
C THR A 11 -11.63 -21.80 -47.39
N PHE A 12 -10.82 -20.76 -47.27
CA PHE A 12 -10.09 -20.41 -46.05
C PHE A 12 -11.07 -19.73 -45.10
N LEU A 13 -11.61 -20.46 -44.14
CA LEU A 13 -12.40 -19.94 -43.03
C LEU A 13 -11.43 -19.16 -42.09
N LEU A 14 -11.48 -17.85 -42.12
CA LEU A 14 -10.85 -16.98 -41.15
C LEU A 14 -11.55 -17.17 -39.79
N PHE A 15 -11.00 -18.01 -38.94
CA PHE A 15 -11.35 -18.09 -37.55
C PHE A 15 -10.75 -16.82 -36.86
N SER A 16 -11.57 -15.82 -36.64
CA SER A 16 -11.22 -14.72 -35.73
C SER A 16 -11.38 -15.26 -34.30
N PRO A 17 -10.32 -15.29 -33.48
CA PRO A 17 -10.47 -15.66 -32.08
C PRO A 17 -11.30 -14.58 -31.38
N LEU A 18 -12.49 -14.92 -30.94
CA LEU A 18 -13.30 -14.14 -30.05
C LEU A 18 -12.67 -14.26 -28.65
N VAL A 19 -12.02 -13.21 -28.16
CA VAL A 19 -11.60 -13.13 -26.76
C VAL A 19 -12.85 -13.25 -25.90
N ASN A 20 -12.99 -14.35 -25.19
CA ASN A 20 -14.09 -14.57 -24.28
C ASN A 20 -13.97 -13.61 -23.08
N ALA A 21 -15.07 -12.96 -22.70
CA ALA A 21 -15.12 -12.08 -21.52
C ALA A 21 -14.69 -12.80 -20.22
N GLY A 22 -14.80 -14.13 -20.18
CA GLY A 22 -14.31 -14.98 -19.10
C GLY A 22 -12.78 -14.93 -18.95
N ASP A 23 -12.06 -15.05 -20.06
CA ASP A 23 -10.58 -15.09 -20.05
C ASP A 23 -9.98 -13.78 -19.54
N LEU A 24 -10.57 -12.63 -19.89
CA LEU A 24 -10.14 -11.32 -19.41
C LEU A 24 -10.41 -11.14 -17.91
N GLN A 25 -11.56 -11.62 -17.42
CA GLN A 25 -11.91 -11.55 -16.00
C GLN A 25 -10.99 -12.43 -15.15
N ASP A 26 -10.67 -13.62 -15.63
CA ASP A 26 -9.76 -14.56 -14.97
C ASP A 26 -8.33 -14.01 -14.94
N ALA A 27 -7.87 -13.42 -16.05
CA ALA A 27 -6.57 -12.77 -16.12
C ALA A 27 -6.46 -11.58 -15.14
N LEU A 28 -7.51 -10.76 -15.02
CA LEU A 28 -7.59 -9.69 -14.04
C LEU A 28 -7.65 -10.21 -12.60
N THR A 29 -8.39 -11.28 -12.35
CA THR A 29 -8.47 -11.92 -11.03
C THR A 29 -7.10 -12.44 -10.61
N ASN A 30 -6.37 -13.11 -11.48
CA ASN A 30 -5.01 -13.58 -11.25
C ASN A 30 -4.04 -12.42 -11.01
N PHE A 31 -4.15 -11.35 -11.79
CA PHE A 31 -3.34 -10.13 -11.60
C PHE A 31 -3.53 -9.53 -10.21
N PHE A 32 -4.79 -9.37 -9.76
CA PHE A 32 -5.07 -8.82 -8.43
C PHE A 32 -4.73 -9.80 -7.31
N ALA A 33 -4.91 -11.11 -7.50
CA ALA A 33 -4.49 -12.12 -6.54
C ALA A 33 -2.98 -12.06 -6.28
N GLN A 34 -2.17 -11.91 -7.32
CA GLN A 34 -0.72 -11.72 -7.18
C GLN A 34 -0.37 -10.40 -6.47
N LYS A 35 -1.06 -9.30 -6.80
CA LYS A 35 -0.83 -7.99 -6.17
C LYS A 35 -1.25 -7.93 -4.71
N LEU A 36 -2.22 -8.74 -4.31
CA LEU A 36 -2.76 -8.83 -2.95
C LEU A 36 -2.21 -10.03 -2.18
N ALA A 37 -1.26 -10.78 -2.76
CA ALA A 37 -0.58 -11.87 -2.07
C ALA A 37 0.00 -11.39 -0.73
N GLY A 38 -0.28 -12.13 0.35
CA GLY A 38 0.09 -11.77 1.72
C GLY A 38 -0.92 -10.88 2.47
N PHE A 39 -1.87 -10.25 1.77
CA PHE A 39 -2.94 -9.44 2.39
C PHE A 39 -4.32 -10.06 2.24
N SER A 40 -4.56 -10.78 1.16
CA SER A 40 -5.84 -11.41 0.84
C SER A 40 -5.63 -12.84 0.37
N ASP A 41 -6.51 -13.71 0.81
CA ASP A 41 -6.58 -15.13 0.44
C ASP A 41 -7.76 -15.44 -0.51
N ASP A 42 -8.62 -14.46 -0.74
CA ASP A 42 -9.77 -14.58 -1.64
C ASP A 42 -9.98 -13.26 -2.39
N VAL A 43 -9.81 -13.31 -3.71
CA VAL A 43 -9.94 -12.16 -4.60
C VAL A 43 -10.92 -12.49 -5.71
N ASN A 44 -11.93 -11.66 -5.88
CA ASN A 44 -12.87 -11.73 -6.99
C ASN A 44 -12.95 -10.40 -7.72
N VAL A 45 -12.81 -10.44 -9.05
CA VAL A 45 -12.83 -9.23 -9.89
C VAL A 45 -14.07 -9.26 -10.78
N THR A 46 -14.77 -8.14 -10.85
CA THR A 46 -15.88 -7.93 -11.78
C THR A 46 -15.57 -6.73 -12.67
N ILE A 47 -15.58 -6.91 -13.97
CA ILE A 47 -15.35 -5.83 -14.94
C ILE A 47 -16.62 -4.99 -15.03
N ARG A 48 -16.49 -3.66 -14.89
CA ARG A 48 -17.57 -2.68 -15.01
C ARG A 48 -17.61 -2.01 -16.37
N THR A 49 -16.48 -2.01 -17.06
CA THR A 49 -16.38 -1.47 -18.43
C THR A 49 -17.20 -2.32 -19.38
N PRO A 50 -17.97 -1.72 -20.31
CA PRO A 50 -18.71 -2.45 -21.33
C PRO A 50 -17.79 -3.30 -22.23
N PRO A 51 -18.23 -4.48 -22.70
CA PRO A 51 -17.40 -5.42 -23.48
C PRO A 51 -16.83 -4.85 -24.79
N ASN A 52 -17.53 -3.91 -25.44
CA ASN A 52 -17.06 -3.23 -26.66
C ASN A 52 -15.83 -2.34 -26.45
N LEU A 53 -15.44 -2.09 -25.19
CA LEU A 53 -14.24 -1.33 -24.81
C LEU A 53 -13.12 -2.20 -24.26
N TYR A 54 -13.24 -3.52 -24.34
CA TYR A 54 -12.20 -4.46 -23.89
C TYR A 54 -10.97 -4.39 -24.84
N PRO A 55 -9.78 -4.75 -24.34
CA PRO A 55 -8.60 -4.92 -25.20
C PRO A 55 -8.83 -6.01 -26.22
N THR A 56 -8.26 -5.85 -27.41
CA THR A 56 -8.45 -6.78 -28.54
C THR A 56 -7.42 -7.90 -28.57
N CYS A 57 -6.35 -7.82 -27.77
CA CYS A 57 -5.31 -8.84 -27.71
C CYS A 57 -5.63 -9.94 -26.69
N GLU A 58 -5.14 -11.15 -26.94
CA GLU A 58 -5.37 -12.31 -26.07
C GLU A 58 -4.69 -12.19 -24.70
N GLN A 59 -3.53 -11.54 -24.63
CA GLN A 59 -2.72 -11.41 -23.42
C GLN A 59 -2.36 -9.94 -23.14
N PRO A 60 -3.29 -9.13 -22.64
CA PRO A 60 -2.99 -7.78 -22.23
C PRO A 60 -2.13 -7.74 -20.95
N SER A 61 -1.17 -6.83 -20.89
CA SER A 61 -0.48 -6.53 -19.66
C SER A 61 -1.28 -5.52 -18.83
N PHE A 62 -1.34 -5.70 -17.51
CA PHE A 62 -2.14 -4.86 -16.62
C PHE A 62 -1.28 -4.00 -15.71
N SER A 63 -1.73 -2.75 -15.49
CA SER A 63 -1.19 -1.88 -14.46
C SER A 63 -2.30 -1.07 -13.79
N VAL A 64 -2.21 -0.89 -12.48
CA VAL A 64 -3.16 -0.04 -11.73
C VAL A 64 -2.72 1.41 -11.88
N THR A 65 -3.67 2.29 -12.17
CA THR A 65 -3.40 3.72 -12.38
C THR A 65 -4.02 4.57 -11.26
N GLY A 66 -3.24 5.54 -10.77
CA GLY A 66 -3.74 6.66 -9.95
C GLY A 66 -4.24 6.35 -8.55
N THR A 67 -4.12 5.13 -8.03
CA THR A 67 -4.60 4.77 -6.69
C THR A 67 -3.60 3.91 -5.94
N THR A 68 -3.54 4.12 -4.63
CA THR A 68 -2.82 3.25 -3.69
C THR A 68 -3.68 2.07 -3.22
N LYS A 69 -4.97 2.04 -3.61
CA LYS A 69 -5.94 1.03 -3.19
C LYS A 69 -6.07 -0.04 -4.26
N LEU A 70 -5.85 -1.30 -3.90
CA LEU A 70 -5.91 -2.45 -4.81
C LEU A 70 -7.25 -3.21 -4.73
N TRP A 71 -8.24 -2.69 -3.99
CA TRP A 71 -9.59 -3.24 -3.84
C TRP A 71 -10.66 -2.17 -3.89
N GLY A 72 -11.90 -2.57 -4.05
CA GLY A 72 -13.03 -1.70 -4.35
C GLY A 72 -13.08 -1.36 -5.84
N ASN A 73 -13.47 -0.15 -6.19
CA ASN A 73 -13.46 0.32 -7.58
C ASN A 73 -12.04 0.76 -7.96
N VAL A 74 -11.45 0.08 -8.93
CA VAL A 74 -10.06 0.30 -9.37
C VAL A 74 -10.04 0.54 -10.88
N ASN A 75 -9.21 1.50 -11.31
CA ASN A 75 -8.92 1.72 -12.72
C ASN A 75 -7.65 0.96 -13.11
N VAL A 76 -7.78 0.12 -14.11
CA VAL A 76 -6.69 -0.71 -14.65
C VAL A 76 -6.40 -0.27 -16.08
N LEU A 77 -5.14 -0.04 -16.38
CA LEU A 77 -4.68 0.12 -17.74
C LEU A 77 -4.30 -1.24 -18.29
N ALA A 78 -5.02 -1.71 -19.29
CA ALA A 78 -4.70 -2.87 -20.11
C ALA A 78 -3.93 -2.40 -21.34
N ARG A 79 -2.77 -3.00 -21.59
CA ARG A 79 -1.88 -2.69 -22.73
C ARG A 79 -1.71 -3.91 -23.61
N CYS A 80 -1.99 -3.74 -24.88
CA CYS A 80 -1.55 -4.60 -25.99
C CYS A 80 -0.33 -3.94 -26.70
N ALA A 81 0.25 -4.56 -27.71
CA ALA A 81 1.41 -4.01 -28.41
C ALA A 81 1.19 -2.56 -28.88
N ASN A 82 0.06 -2.31 -29.54
CA ASN A 82 -0.26 -1.00 -30.15
C ASN A 82 -1.52 -0.33 -29.58
N GLU A 83 -2.12 -0.92 -28.54
CA GLU A 83 -3.38 -0.45 -27.97
C GLU A 83 -3.30 -0.31 -26.46
N LYS A 84 -3.98 0.72 -25.93
CA LYS A 84 -4.17 0.95 -24.49
C LYS A 84 -5.65 1.10 -24.22
N ARG A 85 -6.16 0.34 -23.26
CA ARG A 85 -7.55 0.43 -22.77
C ARG A 85 -7.59 0.64 -21.27
N TYR A 86 -8.49 1.50 -20.84
CA TYR A 86 -8.76 1.71 -19.42
C TYR A 86 -9.99 0.89 -19.03
N LEU A 87 -9.80 0.01 -18.06
CA LEU A 87 -10.86 -0.83 -17.54
C LEU A 87 -11.21 -0.38 -16.12
N GLN A 88 -12.48 -0.19 -15.86
CA GLN A 88 -13.00 -0.08 -14.50
C GLN A 88 -13.36 -1.46 -13.99
N VAL A 89 -12.81 -1.83 -12.85
CA VAL A 89 -13.07 -3.12 -12.21
C VAL A 89 -13.50 -2.93 -10.76
N ALA A 90 -14.39 -3.78 -10.29
CA ALA A 90 -14.71 -3.93 -8.88
C ALA A 90 -13.95 -5.13 -8.33
N VAL A 91 -12.99 -4.88 -7.46
CA VAL A 91 -12.15 -5.89 -6.81
C VAL A 91 -12.68 -6.14 -5.40
N LYS A 92 -13.24 -7.31 -5.17
CA LYS A 92 -13.64 -7.81 -3.85
C LYS A 92 -12.48 -8.63 -3.30
N ALA A 93 -12.00 -8.25 -2.13
CA ALA A 93 -10.88 -8.93 -1.48
C ALA A 93 -11.25 -9.26 -0.04
N THR A 94 -10.98 -10.49 0.41
CA THR A 94 -11.16 -10.94 1.79
C THR A 94 -9.79 -11.24 2.38
N GLY A 95 -9.52 -10.69 3.56
CA GLY A 95 -8.22 -10.85 4.21
C GLY A 95 -8.25 -10.41 5.66
N ASN A 96 -7.08 -10.41 6.30
CA ASN A 96 -6.92 -9.97 7.67
C ASN A 96 -6.70 -8.46 7.75
N TYR A 97 -7.28 -7.84 8.76
CA TYR A 97 -7.09 -6.44 9.10
C TYR A 97 -7.07 -6.24 10.60
N VAL A 98 -6.49 -5.15 11.05
CA VAL A 98 -6.29 -4.86 12.47
C VAL A 98 -7.52 -4.17 13.05
N VAL A 99 -7.99 -4.69 14.19
CA VAL A 99 -9.07 -4.10 15.00
C VAL A 99 -8.59 -3.88 16.43
N ALA A 100 -9.23 -2.97 17.16
CA ALA A 100 -9.04 -2.84 18.59
C ALA A 100 -9.55 -4.11 19.30
N ALA A 101 -8.72 -4.74 20.11
CA ALA A 101 -9.09 -5.88 20.95
C ALA A 101 -9.80 -5.43 22.23
N VAL A 102 -9.39 -4.28 22.77
CA VAL A 102 -9.93 -3.63 23.98
C VAL A 102 -10.22 -2.16 23.68
N PRO A 103 -10.95 -1.43 24.55
CA PRO A 103 -11.11 0.02 24.41
C PRO A 103 -9.74 0.71 24.43
N ILE A 104 -9.48 1.55 23.44
CA ILE A 104 -8.25 2.34 23.36
C ILE A 104 -8.61 3.79 23.58
N VAL A 105 -8.03 4.42 24.60
CA VAL A 105 -8.27 5.81 24.95
C VAL A 105 -7.31 6.71 24.15
N ARG A 106 -7.78 7.90 23.76
CA ARG A 106 -6.95 8.92 23.13
C ARG A 106 -5.70 9.22 23.96
N GLY A 107 -4.55 9.28 23.31
CA GLY A 107 -3.26 9.56 23.93
C GLY A 107 -2.56 8.36 24.56
N SER A 108 -3.23 7.21 24.65
CA SER A 108 -2.61 5.98 25.14
C SER A 108 -1.70 5.34 24.08
N ALA A 109 -0.58 4.76 24.53
CA ALA A 109 0.25 3.92 23.69
C ALA A 109 -0.45 2.57 23.45
N LEU A 110 -0.38 2.09 22.21
CA LEU A 110 -0.88 0.76 21.85
C LEU A 110 0.11 -0.29 22.37
N GLN A 111 -0.43 -1.27 23.08
CA GLN A 111 0.30 -2.45 23.54
C GLN A 111 -0.01 -3.64 22.62
N ALA A 112 0.76 -4.71 22.70
CA ALA A 112 0.54 -5.91 21.89
C ALA A 112 -0.88 -6.50 22.05
N ASN A 113 -1.47 -6.40 23.25
CA ASN A 113 -2.83 -6.86 23.56
C ASN A 113 -3.92 -5.83 23.21
N SER A 114 -3.56 -4.61 22.81
CA SER A 114 -4.53 -3.56 22.45
C SER A 114 -5.21 -3.81 21.11
N VAL A 115 -4.58 -4.63 20.27
CA VAL A 115 -5.01 -4.87 18.88
C VAL A 115 -5.00 -6.36 18.55
N THR A 116 -5.83 -6.75 17.61
CA THR A 116 -5.90 -8.12 17.09
C THR A 116 -6.25 -8.11 15.61
N LEU A 117 -6.00 -9.25 14.94
CA LEU A 117 -6.40 -9.43 13.55
C LEU A 117 -7.83 -9.95 13.48
N LYS A 118 -8.60 -9.40 12.55
CA LYS A 118 -9.94 -9.89 12.19
C LYS A 118 -9.99 -10.13 10.69
N ARG A 119 -10.59 -11.24 10.28
CA ARG A 119 -10.81 -11.57 8.87
C ARG A 119 -12.12 -10.99 8.37
N GLY A 120 -12.11 -10.39 7.18
CA GLY A 120 -13.31 -9.85 6.55
C GLY A 120 -13.04 -9.18 5.20
N ARG A 121 -14.06 -8.54 4.65
CA ARG A 121 -14.06 -7.87 3.34
C ARG A 121 -13.25 -6.56 3.39
N LEU A 122 -12.08 -6.56 2.77
CA LEU A 122 -11.18 -5.39 2.74
C LEU A 122 -11.76 -4.22 1.93
N ASP A 123 -12.55 -4.52 0.91
CA ASP A 123 -13.21 -3.52 0.05
C ASP A 123 -14.32 -2.72 0.77
N GLN A 124 -14.83 -3.24 1.89
CA GLN A 124 -15.82 -2.58 2.74
C GLN A 124 -15.22 -1.78 3.90
N LEU A 125 -13.91 -1.89 4.11
CA LEU A 125 -13.24 -1.20 5.21
C LEU A 125 -13.03 0.28 4.92
N PRO A 126 -12.98 1.10 5.99
CA PRO A 126 -12.58 2.50 5.88
C PRO A 126 -11.23 2.67 5.17
N PRO A 127 -10.99 3.80 4.50
CA PRO A 127 -9.72 4.07 3.86
C PRO A 127 -8.55 3.98 4.85
N ARG A 128 -7.40 3.46 4.38
CA ARG A 128 -6.17 3.32 5.18
C ARG A 128 -6.34 2.49 6.46
N THR A 129 -7.28 1.52 6.45
CA THR A 129 -7.33 0.50 7.49
C THR A 129 -6.01 -0.26 7.51
N MET A 130 -5.48 -0.49 8.71
CA MET A 130 -4.23 -1.19 8.96
C MET A 130 -4.40 -2.68 8.66
N LEU A 131 -3.49 -3.26 7.87
CA LEU A 131 -3.50 -4.69 7.53
C LEU A 131 -2.40 -5.48 8.25
N ASP A 132 -1.35 -4.80 8.69
CA ASP A 132 -0.24 -5.40 9.41
C ASP A 132 -0.24 -4.92 10.86
N ILE A 133 -0.34 -5.87 11.79
CA ILE A 133 -0.39 -5.61 13.24
C ILE A 133 0.92 -4.99 13.75
N ASN A 134 2.06 -5.25 13.10
CA ASN A 134 3.35 -4.70 13.49
C ASN A 134 3.40 -3.17 13.35
N GLN A 135 2.59 -2.60 12.47
CA GLN A 135 2.47 -1.14 12.33
C GLN A 135 1.84 -0.46 13.55
N ALA A 136 1.20 -1.25 14.44
CA ALA A 136 0.64 -0.74 15.68
C ALA A 136 1.67 -0.63 16.81
N GLN A 137 2.85 -1.24 16.66
CA GLN A 137 3.90 -1.19 17.67
C GLN A 137 4.38 0.24 17.88
N ASP A 138 4.55 0.62 19.14
CA ASP A 138 5.01 1.96 19.56
C ASP A 138 4.13 3.12 19.02
N ALA A 139 2.91 2.82 18.58
CA ALA A 139 1.96 3.83 18.15
C ALA A 139 1.17 4.38 19.35
N VAL A 140 0.75 5.64 19.22
CA VAL A 140 -0.12 6.33 20.18
C VAL A 140 -1.42 6.70 19.49
N SER A 141 -2.55 6.40 20.15
CA SER A 141 -3.86 6.73 19.60
C SER A 141 -4.13 8.23 19.65
N LEU A 142 -4.63 8.77 18.53
CA LEU A 142 -5.04 10.17 18.40
C LEU A 142 -6.51 10.39 18.77
N ARG A 143 -7.27 9.29 19.01
CA ARG A 143 -8.71 9.30 19.29
C ARG A 143 -9.10 8.05 20.07
N ASP A 144 -10.28 8.06 20.66
CA ASP A 144 -10.86 6.85 21.27
C ASP A 144 -11.24 5.86 20.18
N VAL A 145 -10.98 4.56 20.43
CA VAL A 145 -11.32 3.46 19.52
C VAL A 145 -12.03 2.37 20.31
N ALA A 146 -13.22 2.00 19.84
CA ALA A 146 -14.02 0.96 20.48
C ALA A 146 -13.53 -0.45 20.12
N PRO A 147 -13.74 -1.46 20.97
CA PRO A 147 -13.42 -2.84 20.66
C PRO A 147 -14.08 -3.32 19.38
N GLY A 148 -13.35 -4.05 18.54
CA GLY A 148 -13.81 -4.54 17.24
C GLY A 148 -13.80 -3.49 16.12
N GLN A 149 -13.51 -2.21 16.42
CA GLN A 149 -13.41 -1.16 15.41
C GLN A 149 -12.11 -1.32 14.60
N PRO A 150 -12.17 -1.23 13.25
CA PRO A 150 -10.99 -1.23 12.40
C PRO A 150 -10.07 -0.04 12.72
N ILE A 151 -8.79 -0.32 12.86
CA ILE A 151 -7.78 0.71 13.11
C ILE A 151 -7.29 1.26 11.78
N GLN A 152 -7.38 2.58 11.63
CA GLN A 152 -6.85 3.31 10.48
C GLN A 152 -5.50 3.95 10.84
N LEU A 153 -4.58 3.99 9.88
CA LEU A 153 -3.28 4.68 10.06
C LEU A 153 -3.44 6.16 10.47
N SER A 154 -4.54 6.81 10.06
CA SER A 154 -4.84 8.19 10.46
C SER A 154 -5.30 8.37 11.91
N MET A 155 -5.63 7.26 12.60
CA MET A 155 -5.99 7.28 14.02
C MET A 155 -4.77 7.18 14.93
N LEU A 156 -3.59 6.94 14.36
CA LEU A 156 -2.37 6.67 15.08
C LEU A 156 -1.28 7.68 14.71
N ARG A 157 -0.36 7.90 15.63
CA ARG A 157 0.96 8.48 15.39
C ARG A 157 2.02 7.58 16.01
N GLN A 158 3.22 7.67 15.54
CA GLN A 158 4.35 7.02 16.20
C GLN A 158 4.59 7.67 17.57
N ALA A 159 5.01 6.88 18.56
CA ALA A 159 5.45 7.40 19.85
C ALA A 159 6.66 8.34 19.65
N TRP A 160 6.65 9.45 20.38
CA TRP A 160 7.81 10.34 20.35
C TRP A 160 8.97 9.70 21.11
N ARG A 161 10.10 9.56 20.44
CA ARG A 161 11.36 9.12 21.04
C ARG A 161 12.07 10.27 21.71
N VAL A 162 11.93 11.46 21.14
CA VAL A 162 12.46 12.72 21.65
C VAL A 162 11.31 13.68 21.89
N LYS A 163 11.33 14.39 23.04
CA LYS A 163 10.35 15.40 23.41
C LYS A 163 10.97 16.79 23.42
N ALA A 164 10.20 17.81 23.07
CA ALA A 164 10.63 19.19 23.17
C ALA A 164 11.09 19.50 24.62
N GLY A 165 12.23 20.16 24.74
CA GLY A 165 12.87 20.47 26.03
C GLY A 165 13.79 19.36 26.57
N GLN A 166 13.81 18.18 26.00
CA GLN A 166 14.67 17.06 26.40
C GLN A 166 16.12 17.32 25.99
N GLN A 167 17.07 16.97 26.88
CA GLN A 167 18.50 16.86 26.52
C GLN A 167 18.68 15.62 25.65
N VAL A 168 19.37 15.79 24.54
CA VAL A 168 19.62 14.75 23.54
C VAL A 168 21.07 14.79 23.08
N MET A 169 21.59 13.63 22.70
CA MET A 169 22.88 13.51 22.04
C MET A 169 22.72 13.80 20.55
N VAL A 170 23.56 14.67 20.03
CA VAL A 170 23.68 14.95 18.60
C VAL A 170 24.94 14.28 18.09
N VAL A 171 24.80 13.41 17.12
CA VAL A 171 25.89 12.65 16.49
C VAL A 171 26.05 13.16 15.07
N ALA A 172 27.13 13.86 14.79
CA ALA A 172 27.48 14.31 13.44
C ALA A 172 28.51 13.36 12.81
N ASN A 173 28.11 12.71 11.75
CA ASN A 173 28.94 11.77 11.01
C ASN A 173 29.46 12.42 9.72
N GLY A 174 30.78 12.41 9.53
CA GLY A 174 31.46 12.81 8.29
C GLY A 174 32.38 11.69 7.79
N ASP A 175 33.08 11.95 6.69
CA ASP A 175 34.00 10.97 6.12
C ASP A 175 35.15 10.66 7.10
N GLY A 176 35.06 9.48 7.75
CA GLY A 176 36.08 8.97 8.65
C GLY A 176 36.08 9.54 10.07
N PHE A 177 35.10 10.36 10.48
CA PHE A 177 34.95 10.86 11.83
C PHE A 177 33.51 10.92 12.31
N SER A 178 33.32 10.88 13.63
CA SER A 178 32.04 11.11 14.29
C SER A 178 32.25 12.04 15.49
N ILE A 179 31.40 13.05 15.61
CA ILE A 179 31.42 14.03 16.69
C ILE A 179 30.12 13.91 17.48
N ASN A 180 30.27 13.76 18.79
CA ASN A 180 29.14 13.73 19.73
C ASN A 180 29.07 15.03 20.50
N SER A 181 27.87 15.61 20.60
CA SER A 181 27.61 16.83 21.35
C SER A 181 26.22 16.79 21.96
N GLU A 182 26.03 17.46 23.07
CA GLU A 182 24.74 17.57 23.72
C GLU A 182 23.97 18.81 23.25
N GLY A 183 22.66 18.68 23.19
CA GLY A 183 21.79 19.81 22.90
C GLY A 183 20.38 19.62 23.44
N LYS A 184 19.55 20.64 23.36
CA LYS A 184 18.17 20.63 23.83
C LYS A 184 17.21 20.56 22.65
N ALA A 185 16.39 19.52 22.60
CA ALA A 185 15.38 19.33 21.54
C ALA A 185 14.34 20.47 21.58
N LEU A 186 14.00 21.00 20.40
CA LEU A 186 13.03 22.10 20.24
C LEU A 186 11.64 21.62 19.81
N ASN A 187 11.53 20.39 19.32
CA ASN A 187 10.25 19.77 18.94
C ASN A 187 10.21 18.30 19.35
N ASN A 188 9.01 17.75 19.37
CA ASN A 188 8.82 16.30 19.51
C ASN A 188 9.13 15.61 18.19
N ALA A 189 9.76 14.44 18.25
CA ALA A 189 10.04 13.62 17.09
C ALA A 189 10.03 12.13 17.44
N ALA A 190 9.51 11.30 16.54
CA ALA A 190 9.61 9.85 16.61
C ALA A 190 10.89 9.37 15.90
N VAL A 191 11.18 8.07 16.00
CA VAL A 191 12.29 7.45 15.27
C VAL A 191 12.14 7.72 13.77
N ALA A 192 13.25 7.99 13.10
CA ALA A 192 13.34 8.37 11.69
C ALA A 192 12.68 9.72 11.33
N GLN A 193 12.17 10.48 12.30
CA GLN A 193 11.67 11.83 12.09
C GLN A 193 12.76 12.88 12.36
N ASN A 194 12.55 14.07 11.80
CA ASN A 194 13.49 15.18 11.96
C ASN A 194 13.25 15.91 13.30
N ALA A 195 14.32 16.05 14.10
CA ALA A 195 14.32 16.86 15.30
C ALA A 195 15.23 18.08 15.13
N ARG A 196 14.78 19.21 15.65
CA ARG A 196 15.57 20.44 15.78
C ARG A 196 16.14 20.50 17.18
N VAL A 197 17.44 20.78 17.29
CA VAL A 197 18.16 20.81 18.55
C VAL A 197 18.92 22.11 18.68
N ARG A 198 18.80 22.76 19.85
CA ARG A 198 19.63 23.90 20.20
C ARG A 198 20.87 23.43 20.96
N MET A 199 22.03 23.65 20.38
CA MET A 199 23.32 23.36 20.96
C MET A 199 23.66 24.32 22.10
N SER A 200 24.66 23.97 22.92
CA SER A 200 25.18 24.84 23.98
C SER A 200 25.72 26.18 23.46
N SER A 201 26.21 26.22 22.22
CA SER A 201 26.60 27.43 21.50
C SER A 201 25.44 28.38 21.14
N GLY A 202 24.19 27.93 21.31
CA GLY A 202 22.99 28.65 20.85
C GLY A 202 22.60 28.33 19.40
N GLN A 203 23.46 27.68 18.62
CA GLN A 203 23.17 27.29 17.26
C GLN A 203 22.04 26.22 17.23
N VAL A 204 21.18 26.31 16.23
CA VAL A 204 20.13 25.32 16.00
C VAL A 204 20.54 24.41 14.84
N VAL A 205 20.57 23.12 15.10
CA VAL A 205 20.83 22.06 14.10
C VAL A 205 19.60 21.19 13.91
N SER A 206 19.52 20.49 12.78
CA SER A 206 18.45 19.54 12.48
C SER A 206 19.05 18.21 12.08
N GLY A 207 18.48 17.12 12.59
CA GLY A 207 18.91 15.77 12.28
C GLY A 207 17.80 14.75 12.47
N THR A 208 18.05 13.50 12.10
CA THR A 208 17.11 12.41 12.19
C THR A 208 17.24 11.67 13.52
N VAL A 209 16.14 11.39 14.19
CA VAL A 209 16.11 10.64 15.45
C VAL A 209 16.36 9.15 15.18
N ASP A 210 17.32 8.56 15.88
CA ASP A 210 17.58 7.12 15.86
C ASP A 210 16.71 6.34 16.89
N SER A 211 16.91 5.02 16.95
CA SER A 211 16.21 4.13 17.91
C SER A 211 16.51 4.46 19.37
N ASP A 212 17.66 5.04 19.67
CA ASP A 212 18.11 5.35 21.03
C ASP A 212 17.72 6.77 21.48
N GLY A 213 17.23 7.58 20.54
CA GLY A 213 16.86 8.98 20.78
C GLY A 213 17.98 9.97 20.52
N ASN A 214 19.08 9.54 19.89
CA ASN A 214 20.11 10.43 19.40
C ASN A 214 19.66 11.12 18.13
N ILE A 215 20.27 12.27 17.83
CA ILE A 215 19.99 13.05 16.63
C ILE A 215 21.15 12.90 15.67
N LEU A 216 20.94 12.16 14.59
CA LEU A 216 21.95 11.90 13.57
C LEU A 216 21.97 13.03 12.53
N ILE A 217 23.17 13.56 12.27
CA ILE A 217 23.45 14.54 11.22
C ILE A 217 24.51 13.96 10.30
N ASN A 218 24.24 13.88 9.02
CA ASN A 218 25.23 13.53 8.00
C ASN A 218 25.77 14.84 7.40
N LEU A 219 27.09 15.00 7.42
CA LEU A 219 27.86 16.15 6.93
C LEU A 219 28.35 15.92 5.49
#